data_f4f1cad722ac1d3d21fdfca1176c270b
#
_entry.id   f4f1cad722ac1d3d21fdfca1176c270b
#
_cell.length_a   1.000
_cell.length_b   1.000
_cell.length_c   1.000
_cell.angle_alpha   90.00
_cell.angle_beta   90.00
_cell.angle_gamma   90.00
#
_symmetry.space_group_name_H-M   'P 1'
#
loop_
_entity.id
_entity.type
_entity.pdbx_description
1 polymer ?
#
loop_
_entity_poly.entity_id
_entity_poly.type
_entity_poly.pdbx_seq_one_letter_code
_entity_poly.pdbx_strand_id
1 'polypeptide(L)'
;EMQRSLVGSEMCIRDRDVEVPDFTKALVQDVKGLRIGLPKEYFGDGIDAEVKAEILKAVKKYEELGAEIVEVSLPHTEYAVITYYIIAPAEASANLARYDGVRYGFRNMDASSAPEMTTLSRTEGFGLEVRRRIMLGTYVLSSGYYDAYYNKAMQVRTLIRRDFEAAFEKCDVLLTPTSPVPAYKIDGHMDPLTTYMLDVTTIPVNMAGLPGISIPCGFASDGMPIGMQLIGKVLDEETILRAAYTFEQATEYHKVFAPLGGKK
;
A
#
# COMPACT_ATOMS: atom_id res chain seq x y z
N GLU A 1 -0.54 -18.42 21.51
CA GLU A 1 -0.98 -18.97 20.20
C GLU A 1 -2.17 -18.19 19.61
N MET A 2 -3.19 -17.86 20.42
CA MET A 2 -4.36 -17.11 19.94
C MET A 2 -4.03 -15.67 19.49
N GLN A 3 -2.98 -15.04 20.04
CA GLN A 3 -2.53 -13.71 19.60
C GLN A 3 -1.86 -13.73 18.22
N ARG A 4 -1.25 -14.82 17.81
CA ARG A 4 -0.62 -14.97 16.49
C ARG A 4 -1.64 -14.98 15.36
N SER A 5 -2.82 -15.55 15.58
CA SER A 5 -3.90 -15.61 14.57
C SER A 5 -4.65 -14.29 14.39
N LEU A 6 -4.44 -13.30 15.26
CA LEU A 6 -5.13 -12.00 15.25
C LEU A 6 -4.29 -10.87 14.63
N VAL A 7 -3.01 -11.12 14.42
CA VAL A 7 -2.12 -10.17 13.74
C VAL A 7 -2.19 -10.53 12.26
N GLY A 8 -2.75 -9.64 11.48
CA GLY A 8 -3.00 -9.87 10.07
C GLY A 8 -1.76 -10.19 9.25
N SER A 9 -1.97 -10.48 7.99
CA SER A 9 -0.95 -10.82 6.98
C SER A 9 0.15 -9.77 6.82
N GLU A 10 0.02 -8.63 7.42
CA GLU A 10 0.95 -7.50 7.40
C GLU A 10 2.30 -7.78 8.07
N MET A 11 2.39 -8.89 8.82
CA MET A 11 3.62 -9.27 9.54
C MET A 11 4.16 -10.59 8.99
N CYS A 12 4.32 -10.66 7.68
CA CYS A 12 4.69 -11.89 6.97
C CYS A 12 5.91 -12.60 7.56
N ILE A 13 6.99 -11.90 7.89
CA ILE A 13 8.18 -12.50 8.50
C ILE A 13 7.88 -13.00 9.92
N ARG A 14 7.16 -12.22 10.72
CA ARG A 14 6.82 -12.61 12.09
C ARG A 14 5.88 -13.82 12.16
N ASP A 15 4.96 -13.93 11.22
CA ASP A 15 3.92 -14.97 11.23
C ASP A 15 4.36 -16.25 10.49
N ARG A 16 5.56 -16.25 9.89
CA ARG A 16 6.16 -17.41 9.21
C ARG A 16 7.35 -17.92 9.98
N ASP A 17 7.58 -19.21 9.88
CA ASP A 17 8.77 -19.88 10.45
C ASP A 17 9.95 -19.69 9.50
N VAL A 18 10.43 -18.46 9.41
CA VAL A 18 11.61 -18.08 8.62
C VAL A 18 12.56 -17.28 9.50
N GLU A 19 13.86 -17.43 9.24
CA GLU A 19 14.87 -16.63 9.89
C GLU A 19 14.70 -15.15 9.49
N VAL A 20 14.65 -14.25 10.48
CA VAL A 20 14.59 -12.81 10.24
C VAL A 20 16.00 -12.29 10.04
N PRO A 21 16.34 -11.75 8.84
CA PRO A 21 17.67 -11.24 8.59
C PRO A 21 17.97 -9.96 9.37
N ASP A 22 19.24 -9.66 9.53
CA ASP A 22 19.71 -8.35 9.99
C ASP A 22 19.64 -7.35 8.82
N PHE A 23 18.55 -6.64 8.71
CA PHE A 23 18.29 -5.69 7.61
C PHE A 23 19.34 -4.56 7.51
N THR A 24 20.11 -4.29 8.58
CA THR A 24 21.20 -3.30 8.50
C THR A 24 22.31 -3.74 7.56
N LYS A 25 22.48 -5.03 7.33
CA LYS A 25 23.43 -5.60 6.38
C LYS A 25 23.05 -5.38 4.92
N ALA A 26 21.76 -5.13 4.66
CA ALA A 26 21.27 -4.80 3.33
C ALA A 26 21.57 -3.33 2.92
N LEU A 27 21.99 -2.48 3.86
CA LEU A 27 22.32 -1.07 3.59
C LEU A 27 23.70 -0.94 2.91
N VAL A 28 23.80 -1.50 1.73
CA VAL A 28 24.99 -1.48 0.87
C VAL A 28 24.70 -0.64 -0.36
N GLN A 29 25.62 0.26 -0.70
CA GLN A 29 25.50 1.16 -1.86
C GLN A 29 25.95 0.43 -3.14
N ASP A 30 25.17 -0.56 -3.57
CA ASP A 30 25.42 -1.33 -4.78
C ASP A 30 24.12 -1.86 -5.38
N VAL A 31 23.85 -1.45 -6.62
CA VAL A 31 22.72 -1.95 -7.46
C VAL A 31 23.22 -2.47 -8.81
N LYS A 32 24.54 -2.71 -8.96
CA LYS A 32 25.10 -3.18 -10.22
C LYS A 32 24.51 -4.54 -10.57
N GLY A 33 23.94 -4.64 -11.78
CA GLY A 33 23.29 -5.85 -12.28
C GLY A 33 21.94 -6.15 -11.62
N LEU A 34 21.40 -5.29 -10.74
CA LEU A 34 20.06 -5.42 -10.21
C LEU A 34 19.05 -5.13 -11.34
N ARG A 35 18.13 -6.04 -11.60
CA ARG A 35 17.10 -5.87 -12.62
C ARG A 35 15.90 -5.16 -12.01
N ILE A 36 15.64 -3.94 -12.47
CA ILE A 36 14.51 -3.12 -12.04
C ILE A 36 13.40 -3.19 -13.08
N GLY A 37 12.25 -3.75 -12.70
CA GLY A 37 11.08 -3.87 -13.54
C GLY A 37 10.23 -2.60 -13.54
N LEU A 38 9.85 -2.12 -14.72
CA LEU A 38 8.90 -1.00 -14.89
C LEU A 38 7.59 -1.55 -15.44
N PRO A 39 6.52 -1.61 -14.63
CA PRO A 39 5.21 -2.04 -15.12
C PRO A 39 4.61 -0.96 -16.02
N LYS A 40 4.38 -1.28 -17.29
CA LYS A 40 3.87 -0.30 -18.28
C LYS A 40 2.53 0.33 -17.89
N GLU A 41 1.69 -0.40 -17.16
CA GLU A 41 0.38 0.05 -16.69
C GLU A 41 0.46 1.21 -15.69
N TYR A 42 1.61 1.37 -15.01
CA TYR A 42 1.84 2.43 -14.03
C TYR A 42 2.43 3.72 -14.63
N PHE A 43 2.55 3.77 -15.96
CA PHE A 43 3.07 4.94 -16.70
C PHE A 43 2.07 5.45 -17.77
N GLY A 44 0.79 5.08 -17.64
CA GLY A 44 -0.30 5.51 -18.52
C GLY A 44 -0.77 6.95 -18.27
N ASP A 45 -1.91 7.28 -18.90
CA ASP A 45 -2.49 8.64 -18.90
C ASP A 45 -3.05 9.07 -17.53
N GLY A 46 -3.25 8.14 -16.59
CA GLY A 46 -3.74 8.41 -15.25
C GLY A 46 -2.69 8.95 -14.26
N ILE A 47 -1.41 9.01 -14.69
CA ILE A 47 -0.31 9.50 -13.87
C ILE A 47 0.04 10.93 -14.28
N ASP A 48 0.11 11.83 -13.30
CA ASP A 48 0.50 13.22 -13.51
C ASP A 48 1.85 13.32 -14.24
N ALA A 49 1.98 14.29 -15.14
CA ALA A 49 3.15 14.44 -15.99
C ALA A 49 4.44 14.76 -15.20
N GLU A 50 4.33 15.55 -14.11
CA GLU A 50 5.47 15.86 -13.24
C GLU A 50 5.90 14.62 -12.45
N VAL A 51 4.93 13.86 -11.92
CA VAL A 51 5.22 12.59 -11.24
C VAL A 51 5.93 11.63 -12.19
N LYS A 52 5.40 11.44 -13.39
CA LYS A 52 6.03 10.58 -14.40
C LYS A 52 7.44 11.02 -14.76
N ALA A 53 7.67 12.34 -14.93
CA ALA A 53 8.97 12.88 -15.25
C ALA A 53 10.00 12.62 -14.15
N GLU A 54 9.65 12.84 -12.88
CA GLU A 54 10.56 12.60 -11.75
C GLU A 54 10.86 11.11 -11.56
N ILE A 55 9.86 10.23 -11.72
CA ILE A 55 10.09 8.78 -11.70
C ILE A 55 11.05 8.34 -12.82
N LEU A 56 10.89 8.85 -14.04
CA LEU A 56 11.81 8.53 -15.14
C LEU A 56 13.23 9.05 -14.90
N LYS A 57 13.41 10.18 -14.20
CA LYS A 57 14.73 10.63 -13.74
C LYS A 57 15.33 9.67 -12.73
N ALA A 58 14.54 9.17 -11.79
CA ALA A 58 14.99 8.16 -10.83
C ALA A 58 15.39 6.85 -11.52
N VAL A 59 14.63 6.41 -12.51
CA VAL A 59 14.99 5.24 -13.35
C VAL A 59 16.34 5.45 -14.01
N LYS A 60 16.54 6.60 -14.67
CA LYS A 60 17.82 6.93 -15.28
C LYS A 60 18.96 6.95 -14.27
N LYS A 61 18.70 7.42 -13.04
CA LYS A 61 19.71 7.40 -11.98
C LYS A 61 20.12 5.97 -11.61
N TYR A 62 19.19 5.03 -11.56
CA TYR A 62 19.50 3.62 -11.34
C TYR A 62 20.34 3.03 -12.49
N GLU A 63 20.03 3.37 -13.74
CA GLU A 63 20.87 2.95 -14.90
C GLU A 63 22.29 3.48 -14.77
N GLU A 64 22.47 4.76 -14.39
CA GLU A 64 23.80 5.36 -14.14
C GLU A 64 24.57 4.63 -13.02
N LEU A 65 23.85 4.07 -12.04
CA LEU A 65 24.41 3.30 -10.94
C LEU A 65 24.68 1.81 -11.31
N GLY A 66 24.33 1.41 -12.54
CA GLY A 66 24.59 0.09 -13.08
C GLY A 66 23.47 -0.94 -12.93
N ALA A 67 22.26 -0.52 -12.59
CA ALA A 67 21.09 -1.38 -12.63
C ALA A 67 20.62 -1.59 -14.08
N GLU A 68 19.93 -2.71 -14.31
CA GLU A 68 19.32 -3.06 -15.59
C GLU A 68 17.81 -2.75 -15.54
N ILE A 69 17.31 -2.00 -16.51
CA ILE A 69 15.88 -1.67 -16.58
C ILE A 69 15.16 -2.65 -17.50
N VAL A 70 14.07 -3.23 -17.01
CA VAL A 70 13.28 -4.24 -17.72
C VAL A 70 11.82 -3.80 -17.76
N GLU A 71 11.21 -3.76 -18.95
CA GLU A 71 9.77 -3.54 -19.06
C GLU A 71 9.02 -4.82 -18.68
N VAL A 72 8.00 -4.66 -17.81
CA VAL A 72 7.12 -5.74 -17.38
C VAL A 72 5.65 -5.31 -17.51
N SER A 73 4.72 -6.24 -17.32
CA SER A 73 3.28 -5.97 -17.41
C SER A 73 2.56 -6.58 -16.22
N LEU A 74 1.61 -5.84 -15.67
CA LEU A 74 0.73 -6.24 -14.56
C LEU A 74 -0.74 -6.01 -14.98
N PRO A 75 -1.25 -6.78 -15.96
CA PRO A 75 -2.51 -6.47 -16.66
C PRO A 75 -3.75 -6.46 -15.76
N HIS A 76 -3.77 -7.22 -14.65
CA HIS A 76 -4.93 -7.27 -13.77
C HIS A 76 -4.92 -6.17 -12.69
N THR A 77 -3.92 -5.28 -12.65
CA THR A 77 -3.90 -4.17 -11.67
C THR A 77 -5.04 -3.17 -11.87
N GLU A 78 -5.62 -3.09 -13.06
CA GLU A 78 -6.83 -2.29 -13.32
C GLU A 78 -8.01 -2.67 -12.42
N TYR A 79 -8.08 -3.92 -11.97
CA TYR A 79 -9.15 -4.43 -11.09
C TYR A 79 -8.82 -4.27 -9.60
N ALA A 80 -7.62 -3.82 -9.25
CA ALA A 80 -7.13 -3.88 -7.88
C ALA A 80 -7.94 -2.99 -6.92
N VAL A 81 -8.31 -1.78 -7.35
CA VAL A 81 -9.09 -0.84 -6.53
C VAL A 81 -10.45 -1.44 -6.17
N ILE A 82 -11.19 -1.94 -7.17
CA ILE A 82 -12.51 -2.55 -6.94
C ILE A 82 -12.38 -3.78 -6.05
N THR A 83 -11.39 -4.64 -6.32
CA THR A 83 -11.11 -5.84 -5.52
C THR A 83 -10.82 -5.50 -4.07
N TYR A 84 -10.01 -4.49 -3.82
CA TYR A 84 -9.70 -3.99 -2.48
C TYR A 84 -10.96 -3.52 -1.74
N TYR A 85 -11.81 -2.71 -2.38
CA TYR A 85 -13.03 -2.19 -1.75
C TYR A 85 -14.11 -3.26 -1.49
N ILE A 86 -13.93 -4.48 -1.99
CA ILE A 86 -14.73 -5.65 -1.61
C ILE A 86 -14.07 -6.39 -0.44
N ILE A 87 -12.78 -6.72 -0.55
CA ILE A 87 -12.07 -7.56 0.42
C ILE A 87 -11.81 -6.82 1.74
N ALA A 88 -11.24 -5.60 1.67
CA ALA A 88 -10.87 -4.86 2.87
C ALA A 88 -12.08 -4.49 3.76
N PRO A 89 -13.24 -4.02 3.24
CA PRO A 89 -14.44 -3.87 4.03
C PRO A 89 -14.97 -5.18 4.61
N ALA A 90 -14.90 -6.30 3.89
CA ALA A 90 -15.29 -7.61 4.39
C ALA A 90 -14.45 -8.02 5.61
N GLU A 91 -13.12 -7.90 5.51
CA GLU A 91 -12.20 -8.15 6.63
C GLU A 91 -12.41 -7.15 7.78
N ALA A 92 -12.59 -5.86 7.47
CA ALA A 92 -12.86 -4.83 8.47
C ALA A 92 -14.14 -5.12 9.25
N SER A 93 -15.23 -5.50 8.59
CA SER A 93 -16.50 -5.83 9.26
C SER A 93 -16.35 -7.00 10.21
N ALA A 94 -15.63 -8.05 9.81
CA ALA A 94 -15.37 -9.23 10.63
C ALA A 94 -14.43 -8.91 11.81
N ASN A 95 -13.33 -8.21 11.56
CA ASN A 95 -12.34 -7.88 12.59
C ASN A 95 -12.86 -6.86 13.61
N LEU A 96 -13.58 -5.83 13.16
CA LEU A 96 -14.11 -4.78 14.04
C LEU A 96 -15.39 -5.20 14.76
N ALA A 97 -16.00 -6.35 14.44
CA ALA A 97 -17.14 -6.91 15.17
C ALA A 97 -16.82 -7.17 16.66
N ARG A 98 -15.55 -7.40 17.00
CA ARG A 98 -15.12 -7.65 18.38
C ARG A 98 -15.08 -6.42 19.28
N TYR A 99 -15.16 -5.22 18.73
CA TYR A 99 -15.22 -3.96 19.49
C TYR A 99 -16.67 -3.67 19.88
N ASP A 100 -17.11 -4.30 20.97
CA ASP A 100 -18.50 -4.33 21.45
C ASP A 100 -18.74 -3.46 22.70
N GLY A 101 -17.70 -2.75 23.18
CA GLY A 101 -17.74 -1.98 24.40
C GLY A 101 -17.58 -2.80 25.70
N VAL A 102 -17.44 -4.14 25.61
CA VAL A 102 -17.30 -5.03 26.76
C VAL A 102 -15.87 -5.48 26.97
N ARG A 103 -15.24 -6.05 25.95
CA ARG A 103 -13.95 -6.74 26.05
C ARG A 103 -12.76 -5.79 26.03
N TYR A 104 -12.78 -4.82 25.13
CA TYR A 104 -11.73 -3.82 24.98
C TYR A 104 -12.19 -2.68 24.03
N GLY A 105 -11.42 -1.59 24.03
CA GLY A 105 -11.71 -0.40 23.25
C GLY A 105 -12.60 0.59 24.01
N PHE A 106 -13.15 1.54 23.27
CA PHE A 106 -14.06 2.55 23.81
C PHE A 106 -15.36 1.91 24.31
N ARG A 107 -15.82 2.36 25.48
CA ARG A 107 -17.09 1.95 26.10
C ARG A 107 -17.91 3.17 26.47
N ASN A 108 -19.13 3.23 25.99
CA ASN A 108 -20.11 4.20 26.48
C ASN A 108 -20.63 3.76 27.85
N MET A 109 -20.55 4.64 28.86
CA MET A 109 -20.92 4.35 30.24
C MET A 109 -22.35 4.75 30.58
N ASP A 110 -23.06 5.46 29.67
CA ASP A 110 -24.41 5.98 29.93
C ASP A 110 -25.51 4.98 29.50
N ALA A 111 -25.12 3.87 28.92
CA ALA A 111 -26.06 2.84 28.46
C ALA A 111 -26.76 2.12 29.62
N SER A 112 -28.04 1.89 29.48
CA SER A 112 -28.90 1.21 30.47
C SER A 112 -28.94 -0.32 30.30
N SER A 113 -28.48 -0.83 29.16
CA SER A 113 -28.48 -2.24 28.83
C SER A 113 -27.26 -2.65 27.97
N ALA A 114 -26.92 -3.93 27.95
CA ALA A 114 -25.79 -4.43 27.16
C ALA A 114 -25.96 -4.20 25.63
N PRO A 115 -27.15 -4.43 25.02
CA PRO A 115 -27.35 -4.11 23.59
C PRO A 115 -27.21 -2.61 23.31
N GLU A 116 -27.74 -1.75 24.17
CA GLU A 116 -27.62 -0.30 24.05
C GLU A 116 -26.17 0.15 24.18
N MET A 117 -25.45 -0.38 25.17
CA MET A 117 -24.01 -0.10 25.35
C MET A 117 -23.21 -0.46 24.10
N THR A 118 -23.44 -1.63 23.50
CA THR A 118 -22.75 -2.01 22.26
C THR A 118 -23.09 -1.03 21.12
N THR A 119 -24.36 -0.67 20.99
CA THR A 119 -24.81 0.27 19.94
C THR A 119 -24.16 1.65 20.12
N LEU A 120 -24.24 2.22 21.31
CA LEU A 120 -23.67 3.54 21.62
C LEU A 120 -22.13 3.53 21.50
N SER A 121 -21.46 2.53 22.06
CA SER A 121 -20.01 2.41 21.98
C SER A 121 -19.51 2.35 20.53
N ARG A 122 -20.19 1.58 19.67
CA ARG A 122 -19.82 1.48 18.26
C ARG A 122 -20.16 2.74 17.47
N THR A 123 -21.27 3.39 17.81
CA THR A 123 -21.70 4.64 17.15
C THR A 123 -20.74 5.78 17.43
N GLU A 124 -20.29 5.93 18.66
CA GLU A 124 -19.39 7.01 19.08
C GLU A 124 -17.92 6.67 18.80
N GLY A 125 -17.53 5.41 18.98
CA GLY A 125 -16.15 4.95 18.82
C GLY A 125 -15.68 4.81 17.38
N PHE A 126 -16.61 4.61 16.42
CA PHE A 126 -16.26 4.51 15.01
C PHE A 126 -16.66 5.75 14.22
N GLY A 127 -15.69 6.35 13.52
CA GLY A 127 -15.93 7.42 12.57
C GLY A 127 -16.81 7.00 11.39
N LEU A 128 -17.32 7.97 10.65
CA LEU A 128 -18.27 7.75 9.56
C LEU A 128 -17.75 6.78 8.50
N GLU A 129 -16.50 6.92 8.06
CA GLU A 129 -15.91 6.07 7.02
C GLU A 129 -15.75 4.62 7.50
N VAL A 130 -15.33 4.41 8.76
CA VAL A 130 -15.21 3.08 9.34
C VAL A 130 -16.58 2.39 9.40
N ARG A 131 -17.62 3.11 9.82
CA ARG A 131 -19.00 2.58 9.85
C ARG A 131 -19.49 2.21 8.45
N ARG A 132 -19.18 3.04 7.43
CA ARG A 132 -19.50 2.76 6.02
C ARG A 132 -18.84 1.45 5.57
N ARG A 133 -17.55 1.26 5.86
CA ARG A 133 -16.81 0.03 5.52
C ARG A 133 -17.35 -1.20 6.24
N ILE A 134 -17.72 -1.07 7.52
CA ILE A 134 -18.35 -2.17 8.27
C ILE A 134 -19.67 -2.58 7.61
N MET A 135 -20.51 -1.62 7.24
CA MET A 135 -21.79 -1.91 6.57
C MET A 135 -21.59 -2.56 5.21
N LEU A 136 -20.68 -2.03 4.39
CA LEU A 136 -20.35 -2.59 3.09
C LEU A 136 -19.82 -4.01 3.21
N GLY A 137 -18.90 -4.25 4.13
CA GLY A 137 -18.35 -5.59 4.39
C GLY A 137 -19.40 -6.58 4.86
N THR A 138 -20.30 -6.16 5.74
CA THR A 138 -21.42 -7.00 6.20
C THR A 138 -22.34 -7.39 5.03
N TYR A 139 -22.61 -6.44 4.12
CA TYR A 139 -23.38 -6.69 2.91
C TYR A 139 -22.68 -7.72 2.00
N VAL A 140 -21.40 -7.50 1.72
CA VAL A 140 -20.59 -8.39 0.85
C VAL A 140 -20.50 -9.82 1.40
N LEU A 141 -20.46 -9.97 2.73
CA LEU A 141 -20.39 -11.28 3.40
C LEU A 141 -21.77 -11.92 3.63
N SER A 142 -22.87 -11.23 3.30
CA SER A 142 -24.21 -11.78 3.53
C SER A 142 -24.57 -12.88 2.54
N SER A 143 -25.52 -13.72 2.94
CA SER A 143 -26.04 -14.82 2.11
C SER A 143 -26.56 -14.29 0.76
N GLY A 144 -26.15 -14.94 -0.33
CA GLY A 144 -26.50 -14.55 -1.71
C GLY A 144 -25.52 -13.57 -2.37
N TYR A 145 -24.72 -12.84 -1.59
CA TYR A 145 -23.71 -11.90 -2.13
C TYR A 145 -22.27 -12.39 -1.97
N TYR A 146 -22.05 -13.31 -1.03
CA TYR A 146 -20.71 -13.85 -0.74
C TYR A 146 -20.04 -14.44 -1.99
N ASP A 147 -20.71 -15.30 -2.72
CA ASP A 147 -20.15 -15.92 -3.94
C ASP A 147 -20.03 -14.91 -5.10
N ALA A 148 -21.01 -14.03 -5.23
CA ALA A 148 -21.04 -13.05 -6.32
C ALA A 148 -19.96 -11.95 -6.18
N TYR A 149 -19.60 -11.58 -4.96
CA TYR A 149 -18.67 -10.49 -4.69
C TYR A 149 -17.38 -10.97 -4.03
N TYR A 150 -17.45 -11.54 -2.82
CA TYR A 150 -16.24 -11.88 -2.05
C TYR A 150 -15.40 -12.97 -2.72
N ASN A 151 -16.01 -14.08 -3.09
CA ASN A 151 -15.29 -15.17 -3.76
C ASN A 151 -14.72 -14.73 -5.10
N LYS A 152 -15.47 -13.94 -5.86
CA LYS A 152 -14.98 -13.39 -7.14
C LYS A 152 -13.81 -12.44 -6.93
N ALA A 153 -13.87 -11.56 -5.93
CA ALA A 153 -12.76 -10.67 -5.58
C ALA A 153 -11.51 -11.45 -5.16
N MET A 154 -11.65 -12.54 -4.41
CA MET A 154 -10.53 -13.43 -4.06
C MET A 154 -9.91 -14.13 -5.28
N GLN A 155 -10.71 -14.48 -6.29
CA GLN A 155 -10.19 -15.00 -7.56
C GLN A 155 -9.38 -13.93 -8.31
N VAL A 156 -9.91 -12.71 -8.40
CA VAL A 156 -9.20 -11.58 -9.04
C VAL A 156 -7.91 -11.25 -8.27
N ARG A 157 -7.94 -11.23 -6.94
CA ARG A 157 -6.73 -11.11 -6.12
C ARG A 157 -5.66 -12.14 -6.49
N THR A 158 -6.07 -13.37 -6.76
CA THR A 158 -5.13 -14.42 -7.20
C THR A 158 -4.50 -14.10 -8.57
N LEU A 159 -5.26 -13.52 -9.50
CA LEU A 159 -4.73 -13.08 -10.79
C LEU A 159 -3.74 -11.93 -10.64
N ILE A 160 -4.07 -10.93 -9.83
CA ILE A 160 -3.15 -9.83 -9.50
C ILE A 160 -1.83 -10.37 -8.93
N ARG A 161 -1.88 -11.28 -7.98
CA ARG A 161 -0.67 -11.89 -7.40
C ARG A 161 0.16 -12.61 -8.47
N ARG A 162 -0.47 -13.35 -9.38
CA ARG A 162 0.22 -14.05 -10.47
C ARG A 162 0.91 -13.10 -11.46
N ASP A 163 0.36 -11.92 -11.69
CA ASP A 163 1.03 -10.91 -12.51
C ASP A 163 2.36 -10.49 -11.89
N PHE A 164 2.37 -10.23 -10.57
CA PHE A 164 3.61 -9.93 -9.86
C PHE A 164 4.60 -11.10 -9.86
N GLU A 165 4.13 -12.33 -9.63
CA GLU A 165 4.95 -13.53 -9.69
C GLU A 165 5.64 -13.64 -11.07
N ALA A 166 4.90 -13.46 -12.17
CA ALA A 166 5.43 -13.48 -13.54
C ALA A 166 6.38 -12.31 -13.83
N ALA A 167 6.13 -11.12 -13.29
CA ALA A 167 7.03 -9.99 -13.41
C ALA A 167 8.36 -10.26 -12.69
N PHE A 168 8.33 -10.85 -11.50
CA PHE A 168 9.52 -11.19 -10.73
C PHE A 168 10.36 -12.36 -11.28
N GLU A 169 9.89 -13.07 -12.29
CA GLU A 169 10.75 -13.96 -13.09
C GLU A 169 11.75 -13.16 -13.94
N LYS A 170 11.39 -11.93 -14.32
CA LYS A 170 12.17 -11.07 -15.21
C LYS A 170 12.99 -10.02 -14.48
N CYS A 171 12.58 -9.63 -13.27
CA CYS A 171 13.22 -8.59 -12.48
C CYS A 171 13.39 -8.99 -11.01
N ASP A 172 14.17 -8.21 -10.27
CA ASP A 172 14.45 -8.44 -8.85
C ASP A 172 13.66 -7.49 -7.96
N VAL A 173 13.36 -6.28 -8.45
CA VAL A 173 12.54 -5.26 -7.79
C VAL A 173 11.71 -4.53 -8.85
N LEU A 174 10.52 -4.09 -8.48
CA LEU A 174 9.70 -3.20 -9.33
C LEU A 174 9.83 -1.76 -8.83
N LEU A 175 9.85 -0.82 -9.78
CA LEU A 175 9.84 0.61 -9.50
C LEU A 175 8.58 1.24 -10.11
N THR A 176 7.81 1.94 -9.28
CA THR A 176 6.55 2.59 -9.66
C THR A 176 6.41 3.95 -8.99
N PRO A 177 5.53 4.84 -9.45
CA PRO A 177 5.09 5.96 -8.63
C PRO A 177 4.44 5.48 -7.34
N THR A 178 4.66 6.18 -6.22
CA THR A 178 3.92 5.91 -4.98
C THR A 178 2.48 6.42 -5.07
N SER A 179 2.28 7.58 -5.68
CA SER A 179 0.97 8.19 -5.91
C SER A 179 0.89 8.66 -7.37
N PRO A 180 -0.30 8.61 -7.99
CA PRO A 180 -0.47 9.10 -9.36
C PRO A 180 -0.35 10.62 -9.48
N VAL A 181 -0.47 11.36 -8.39
CA VAL A 181 -0.41 12.83 -8.36
C VAL A 181 0.47 13.30 -7.20
N PRO A 182 1.00 14.55 -7.25
CA PRO A 182 1.65 15.20 -6.11
C PRO A 182 0.67 15.41 -4.95
N ALA A 183 1.16 15.84 -3.79
CA ALA A 183 0.33 16.13 -2.63
C ALA A 183 -0.70 17.22 -2.95
N TYR A 184 -1.94 17.01 -2.51
CA TYR A 184 -3.03 17.97 -2.66
C TYR A 184 -3.21 18.81 -1.38
N LYS A 185 -3.97 19.92 -1.48
CA LYS A 185 -4.21 20.81 -0.34
C LYS A 185 -5.04 20.11 0.73
N ILE A 186 -4.72 20.35 2.01
CA ILE A 186 -5.39 19.74 3.18
C ILE A 186 -6.91 19.99 3.15
N ASP A 187 -7.34 21.19 2.76
CA ASP A 187 -8.76 21.57 2.67
C ASP A 187 -9.35 21.35 1.26
N GLY A 188 -8.61 20.69 0.38
CA GLY A 188 -9.07 20.36 -0.97
C GLY A 188 -10.19 19.32 -0.93
N HIS A 189 -11.39 19.71 -1.37
CA HIS A 189 -12.48 18.76 -1.57
C HIS A 189 -12.24 17.99 -2.86
N MET A 190 -11.94 16.71 -2.73
CA MET A 190 -11.91 15.77 -3.84
C MET A 190 -13.17 14.91 -3.78
N ASP A 191 -13.71 14.57 -4.93
CA ASP A 191 -14.80 13.60 -4.98
C ASP A 191 -14.29 12.21 -4.51
N PRO A 192 -15.19 11.37 -3.96
CA PRO A 192 -14.77 10.08 -3.43
C PRO A 192 -14.06 9.17 -4.44
N LEU A 193 -14.46 9.21 -5.70
CA LEU A 193 -13.87 8.37 -6.75
C LEU A 193 -12.43 8.79 -7.03
N THR A 194 -12.18 10.09 -7.17
CA THR A 194 -10.83 10.64 -7.32
C THR A 194 -9.95 10.28 -6.12
N THR A 195 -10.50 10.41 -4.90
CA THR A 195 -9.78 10.01 -3.68
C THR A 195 -9.39 8.53 -3.70
N TYR A 196 -10.28 7.64 -4.17
CA TYR A 196 -9.99 6.21 -4.27
C TYR A 196 -8.95 5.89 -5.33
N MET A 197 -8.85 6.69 -6.38
CA MET A 197 -7.84 6.50 -7.43
C MET A 197 -6.43 6.92 -7.00
N LEU A 198 -6.28 7.67 -5.90
CA LEU A 198 -4.96 8.01 -5.36
C LEU A 198 -4.16 6.78 -4.90
N ASP A 199 -4.85 5.71 -4.54
CA ASP A 199 -4.24 4.48 -4.05
C ASP A 199 -4.01 3.43 -5.16
N VAL A 200 -4.26 3.79 -6.43
CA VAL A 200 -4.19 2.86 -7.58
C VAL A 200 -2.84 2.16 -7.72
N THR A 201 -1.77 2.82 -7.29
CA THR A 201 -0.39 2.32 -7.37
C THR A 201 0.04 1.49 -6.15
N THR A 202 -0.62 1.66 -5.00
CA THR A 202 -0.26 1.00 -3.73
C THR A 202 -1.17 -0.17 -3.38
N ILE A 203 -2.44 -0.10 -3.73
CA ILE A 203 -3.41 -1.19 -3.51
C ILE A 203 -2.96 -2.54 -4.10
N PRO A 204 -2.44 -2.63 -5.34
CA PRO A 204 -2.03 -3.91 -5.91
C PRO A 204 -0.96 -4.63 -5.09
N VAL A 205 -0.04 -3.90 -4.48
CA VAL A 205 1.02 -4.42 -3.61
C VAL A 205 0.41 -5.13 -2.39
N ASN A 206 -0.58 -4.49 -1.75
CA ASN A 206 -1.33 -5.06 -0.63
C ASN A 206 -2.14 -6.30 -1.07
N MET A 207 -2.78 -6.24 -2.25
CA MET A 207 -3.54 -7.37 -2.79
C MET A 207 -2.64 -8.58 -3.07
N ALA A 208 -1.42 -8.35 -3.56
CA ALA A 208 -0.44 -9.40 -3.82
C ALA A 208 0.28 -9.90 -2.55
N GLY A 209 0.27 -9.12 -1.46
CA GLY A 209 0.95 -9.46 -0.21
C GLY A 209 2.47 -9.33 -0.30
N LEU A 210 2.94 -8.25 -0.91
CA LEU A 210 4.34 -7.98 -1.19
C LEU A 210 4.90 -6.88 -0.29
N PRO A 211 6.20 -6.90 0.04
CA PRO A 211 6.86 -5.79 0.70
C PRO A 211 7.06 -4.62 -0.27
N GLY A 212 6.96 -3.40 0.25
CA GLY A 212 7.20 -2.19 -0.51
C GLY A 212 7.74 -1.08 0.36
N ILE A 213 8.53 -0.19 -0.25
CA ILE A 213 9.03 1.03 0.38
C ILE A 213 8.78 2.23 -0.54
N SER A 214 8.41 3.35 0.05
CA SER A 214 8.32 4.64 -0.65
C SER A 214 9.42 5.57 -0.19
N ILE A 215 10.15 6.13 -1.13
CA ILE A 215 11.20 7.12 -0.86
C ILE A 215 11.04 8.34 -1.77
N PRO A 216 11.47 9.55 -1.34
CA PRO A 216 11.41 10.73 -2.19
C PRO A 216 12.39 10.63 -3.37
N CYS A 217 11.91 10.97 -4.56
CA CYS A 217 12.72 10.93 -5.79
C CYS A 217 12.74 12.25 -6.58
N GLY A 218 11.98 13.24 -6.13
CA GLY A 218 11.91 14.55 -6.79
C GLY A 218 10.89 15.46 -6.15
N PHE A 219 10.65 16.59 -6.80
CA PHE A 219 9.67 17.59 -6.38
C PHE A 219 8.86 18.07 -7.58
N ALA A 220 7.57 18.30 -7.36
CA ALA A 220 6.71 18.98 -8.32
C ALA A 220 7.08 20.47 -8.44
N SER A 221 6.56 21.17 -9.45
CA SER A 221 6.83 22.59 -9.71
C SER A 221 6.39 23.52 -8.56
N ASP A 222 5.44 23.07 -7.74
CA ASP A 222 4.98 23.78 -6.53
C ASP A 222 5.79 23.42 -5.27
N GLY A 223 6.83 22.58 -5.40
CA GLY A 223 7.72 22.17 -4.32
C GLY A 223 7.22 20.99 -3.50
N MET A 224 6.08 20.38 -3.86
CA MET A 224 5.59 19.17 -3.19
C MET A 224 6.46 17.95 -3.54
N PRO A 225 6.79 17.09 -2.56
CA PRO A 225 7.63 15.92 -2.80
C PRO A 225 6.90 14.87 -3.66
N ILE A 226 7.67 14.21 -4.51
CA ILE A 226 7.24 13.08 -5.31
C ILE A 226 7.94 11.83 -4.78
N GLY A 227 7.16 10.79 -4.49
CA GLY A 227 7.65 9.50 -4.02
C GLY A 227 7.71 8.46 -5.14
N MET A 228 8.81 7.72 -5.19
CA MET A 228 8.85 6.45 -5.90
C MET A 228 8.64 5.29 -4.94
N GLN A 229 8.02 4.24 -5.43
CA GLN A 229 7.79 2.99 -4.71
C GLN A 229 8.69 1.90 -5.28
N LEU A 230 9.39 1.19 -4.39
CA LEU A 230 10.10 -0.04 -4.73
C LEU A 230 9.35 -1.21 -4.12
N ILE A 231 9.05 -2.23 -4.94
CA ILE A 231 8.27 -3.40 -4.54
C ILE A 231 9.17 -4.63 -4.70
N GLY A 232 9.29 -5.43 -3.65
CA GLY A 232 10.12 -6.64 -3.62
C GLY A 232 9.31 -7.93 -3.78
N LYS A 233 10.02 -9.03 -3.94
CA LYS A 233 9.47 -10.38 -3.82
C LYS A 233 8.99 -10.64 -2.40
N VAL A 234 8.16 -11.64 -2.21
CA VAL A 234 7.69 -12.03 -0.88
C VAL A 234 8.88 -12.29 0.05
N LEU A 235 8.95 -11.60 1.18
CA LEU A 235 10.00 -11.68 2.19
C LEU A 235 11.40 -11.24 1.71
N ASP A 236 11.47 -10.40 0.67
CA ASP A 236 12.72 -9.87 0.14
C ASP A 236 12.86 -8.37 0.43
N GLU A 237 12.66 -7.99 1.68
CA GLU A 237 12.85 -6.63 2.17
C GLU A 237 14.30 -6.17 2.01
N GLU A 238 15.27 -7.08 2.04
CA GLU A 238 16.70 -6.76 1.88
C GLU A 238 16.99 -6.14 0.52
N THR A 239 16.40 -6.68 -0.57
CA THR A 239 16.60 -6.15 -1.92
C THR A 239 16.02 -4.74 -2.07
N ILE A 240 14.82 -4.48 -1.54
CA ILE A 240 14.24 -3.15 -1.62
C ILE A 240 14.97 -2.13 -0.73
N LEU A 241 15.43 -2.53 0.44
CA LEU A 241 16.25 -1.68 1.33
C LEU A 241 17.58 -1.33 0.69
N ARG A 242 18.26 -2.29 0.05
CA ARG A 242 19.51 -2.06 -0.68
C ARG A 242 19.29 -1.07 -1.83
N ALA A 243 18.25 -1.27 -2.63
CA ALA A 243 17.94 -0.39 -3.74
C ALA A 243 17.60 1.04 -3.25
N ALA A 244 16.74 1.15 -2.23
CA ALA A 244 16.36 2.43 -1.62
C ALA A 244 17.59 3.16 -1.04
N TYR A 245 18.41 2.47 -0.24
CA TYR A 245 19.61 3.04 0.36
C TYR A 245 20.60 3.52 -0.71
N THR A 246 20.82 2.74 -1.77
CA THR A 246 21.71 3.14 -2.86
C THR A 246 21.24 4.43 -3.52
N PHE A 247 19.94 4.58 -3.76
CA PHE A 247 19.37 5.79 -4.33
C PHE A 247 19.53 7.00 -3.39
N GLU A 248 19.24 6.84 -2.11
CA GLU A 248 19.39 7.90 -1.10
C GLU A 248 20.84 8.37 -0.98
N GLN A 249 21.82 7.45 -1.02
CA GLN A 249 23.23 7.81 -0.98
C GLN A 249 23.71 8.51 -2.27
N ALA A 250 23.03 8.31 -3.39
CA ALA A 250 23.34 8.92 -4.67
C ALA A 250 22.57 10.22 -4.95
N THR A 251 21.68 10.63 -4.04
CA THR A 251 20.81 11.81 -4.19
C THR A 251 20.66 12.57 -2.87
N GLU A 252 20.08 13.77 -2.92
CA GLU A 252 19.90 14.61 -1.74
C GLU A 252 18.42 14.76 -1.30
N TYR A 253 17.48 14.08 -1.98
CA TYR A 253 16.03 14.28 -1.75
C TYR A 253 15.60 13.98 -0.32
N HIS A 254 16.16 12.94 0.29
CA HIS A 254 15.88 12.51 1.66
C HIS A 254 16.34 13.51 2.75
N LYS A 255 17.19 14.47 2.39
CA LYS A 255 17.69 15.52 3.30
C LYS A 255 16.81 16.76 3.30
N VAL A 256 15.84 16.85 2.37
CA VAL A 256 14.96 18.00 2.26
C VAL A 256 13.74 17.78 3.17
N PHE A 257 13.57 18.66 4.14
CA PHE A 257 12.44 18.65 5.05
C PHE A 257 11.47 19.78 4.72
N ALA A 258 10.19 19.55 4.94
CA ALA A 258 9.18 20.59 4.80
C ALA A 258 9.54 21.81 5.70
N PRO A 259 9.40 23.05 5.21
CA PRO A 259 9.60 24.25 6.00
C PRO A 259 8.47 24.37 7.02
N LEU A 260 8.54 23.58 8.07
CA LEU A 260 7.62 23.73 9.20
C LEU A 260 7.88 25.10 9.81
N GLY A 261 6.89 25.99 9.77
CA GLY A 261 6.93 27.34 10.34
C GLY A 261 7.05 27.34 11.87
N GLY A 262 8.02 26.63 12.37
CA GLY A 262 8.43 26.61 13.77
C GLY A 262 9.63 27.57 13.95
N LYS A 263 9.47 28.54 14.82
CA LYS A 263 10.58 29.39 15.27
C LYS A 263 11.81 28.52 15.54
N LYS A 264 12.94 28.92 14.92
CA LYS A 264 14.27 28.46 15.31
C LYS A 264 14.48 28.65 16.77
#